data_9e4abc96b393b24e39ca424fe72fcf04
#
_entry.id   9e4abc96b393b24e39ca424fe72fcf04
#
_cell.length_a   1.000
_cell.length_b   1.000
_cell.length_c   1.000
_cell.angle_alpha   90.00
_cell.angle_beta   90.00
_cell.angle_gamma   90.00
#
_symmetry.space_group_name_H-M   'P 1'
#
loop_
_entity.id
_entity.type
_entity.pdbx_description
1 polymer ?
#
loop_
_entity_poly.entity_id
_entity_poly.type
_entity_poly.pdbx_seq_one_letter_code
_entity_poly.pdbx_strand_id
1 'polypeptide(L)'
;MAGVSQIYESETNAAVQVSYTYIWNSTDPYNSWVAQSSAMLSELQNYWTTNNAAVSRDLVHLLTKRTNTGTGGIAYLDVLCSNGWGYGFSSNLDNDTNFSFPNPSYTWNLNVCSHEIGHNIKSEHTHWCGWAADPLIPFAGGVIDNCVDVQGSCPNNPLPQIGTIMSYCHTTSGGILL
;
A
#
# COMPACT_ATOMS: atom_id res chain seq x y z
N MET A 1 1.64 0.14 -12.47
CA MET A 1 2.99 0.11 -11.83
C MET A 1 3.90 1.25 -12.31
N ALA A 2 3.90 1.68 -13.58
CA ALA A 2 4.75 2.80 -14.00
C ALA A 2 4.53 4.10 -13.20
N GLY A 3 3.27 4.47 -12.95
CA GLY A 3 2.95 5.63 -12.10
C GLY A 3 3.41 5.45 -10.64
N VAL A 4 3.33 4.23 -10.11
CA VAL A 4 3.87 3.91 -8.78
C VAL A 4 5.39 4.11 -8.77
N SER A 5 6.11 3.60 -9.78
CA SER A 5 7.57 3.82 -9.89
C SER A 5 7.92 5.30 -9.94
N GLN A 6 7.15 6.09 -10.73
CA GLN A 6 7.37 7.54 -10.81
C GLN A 6 7.29 8.24 -9.46
N ILE A 7 6.32 7.87 -8.63
CA ILE A 7 6.19 8.42 -7.27
C ILE A 7 7.42 8.06 -6.44
N TYR A 8 7.77 6.78 -6.38
CA TYR A 8 8.92 6.33 -5.60
C TYR A 8 10.25 6.90 -6.09
N GLU A 9 10.44 7.02 -7.41
CA GLU A 9 11.63 7.64 -7.98
C GLU A 9 11.75 9.11 -7.59
N SER A 10 10.65 9.85 -7.64
CA SER A 10 10.66 11.28 -7.30
C SER A 10 10.88 11.55 -5.83
N GLU A 11 10.37 10.70 -4.94
CA GLU A 11 10.39 10.96 -3.49
C GLU A 11 11.53 10.24 -2.76
N THR A 12 11.91 9.05 -3.23
CA THR A 12 12.86 8.18 -2.53
C THR A 12 14.07 7.77 -3.36
N ASN A 13 14.12 8.17 -4.63
CA ASN A 13 15.12 7.73 -5.59
C ASN A 13 15.17 6.20 -5.77
N ALA A 14 14.04 5.52 -5.58
CA ALA A 14 13.88 4.07 -5.74
C ALA A 14 12.89 3.76 -6.86
N ALA A 15 13.28 2.90 -7.80
CA ALA A 15 12.40 2.47 -8.89
C ALA A 15 11.64 1.20 -8.54
N VAL A 16 10.36 1.14 -8.88
CA VAL A 16 9.53 -0.06 -8.79
C VAL A 16 9.45 -0.72 -10.17
N GLN A 17 10.10 -1.86 -10.34
CA GLN A 17 10.14 -2.59 -11.60
C GLN A 17 9.33 -3.89 -11.52
N VAL A 18 8.50 -4.13 -12.52
CA VAL A 18 7.79 -5.40 -12.66
C VAL A 18 8.70 -6.40 -13.36
N SER A 19 9.29 -7.33 -12.60
CA SER A 19 10.18 -8.37 -13.12
C SER A 19 9.42 -9.62 -13.60
N TYR A 20 8.21 -9.84 -13.08
CA TYR A 20 7.39 -10.99 -13.42
C TYR A 20 5.91 -10.66 -13.26
N THR A 21 5.07 -11.20 -14.14
CA THR A 21 3.61 -11.05 -14.07
C THR A 21 2.95 -12.42 -14.19
N TYR A 22 2.07 -12.75 -13.24
CA TYR A 22 1.23 -13.94 -13.27
C TYR A 22 -0.23 -13.52 -13.42
N ILE A 23 -0.89 -13.98 -14.47
CA ILE A 23 -2.29 -13.65 -14.75
C ILE A 23 -3.13 -14.92 -14.61
N TRP A 24 -4.14 -14.85 -13.73
CA TRP A 24 -5.10 -15.92 -13.59
C TRP A 24 -6.07 -15.94 -14.78
N ASN A 25 -6.12 -17.06 -15.48
CA ASN A 25 -7.09 -17.33 -16.55
C ASN A 25 -8.16 -18.37 -16.14
N SER A 26 -8.19 -18.71 -14.87
CA SER A 26 -9.14 -19.60 -14.21
C SER A 26 -9.49 -19.03 -12.83
N THR A 27 -10.29 -19.73 -12.06
CA THR A 27 -10.56 -19.34 -10.66
C THR A 27 -9.26 -19.33 -9.86
N ASP A 28 -8.92 -18.17 -9.30
CA ASP A 28 -7.74 -18.02 -8.46
C ASP A 28 -7.98 -18.53 -7.03
N PRO A 29 -6.92 -18.83 -6.25
CA PRO A 29 -7.05 -19.39 -4.91
C PRO A 29 -7.64 -18.41 -3.89
N TYR A 30 -7.70 -17.11 -4.22
CA TYR A 30 -8.14 -16.06 -3.29
C TYR A 30 -9.65 -15.89 -3.24
N ASN A 31 -10.41 -16.59 -4.09
CA ASN A 31 -11.85 -16.40 -4.25
C ASN A 31 -12.67 -16.75 -2.99
N SER A 32 -12.14 -17.59 -2.11
CA SER A 32 -12.82 -18.02 -0.88
C SER A 32 -12.72 -16.99 0.27
N TRP A 33 -11.84 -15.99 0.18
CA TRP A 33 -11.53 -15.08 1.27
C TRP A 33 -12.35 -13.79 1.20
N VAL A 34 -13.67 -13.92 1.35
CA VAL A 34 -14.58 -12.76 1.40
C VAL A 34 -14.50 -12.09 2.77
N ALA A 35 -14.27 -10.76 2.80
CA ALA A 35 -14.10 -9.94 4.00
C ALA A 35 -13.02 -10.46 4.98
N GLN A 36 -12.02 -11.16 4.45
CA GLN A 36 -10.94 -11.78 5.24
C GLN A 36 -9.57 -11.42 4.64
N SER A 37 -9.26 -10.14 4.62
CA SER A 37 -8.04 -9.59 4.00
C SER A 37 -6.74 -10.24 4.49
N SER A 38 -6.61 -10.47 5.79
CA SER A 38 -5.41 -11.12 6.37
C SER A 38 -5.25 -12.57 5.91
N ALA A 39 -6.36 -13.31 5.79
CA ALA A 39 -6.33 -14.68 5.29
C ALA A 39 -5.99 -14.70 3.79
N MET A 40 -6.51 -13.75 3.02
CA MET A 40 -6.18 -13.59 1.60
C MET A 40 -4.69 -13.25 1.40
N LEU A 41 -4.12 -12.37 2.23
CA LEU A 41 -2.69 -12.07 2.19
C LEU A 41 -1.84 -13.31 2.52
N SER A 42 -2.24 -14.08 3.53
CA SER A 42 -1.55 -15.33 3.89
C SER A 42 -1.64 -16.37 2.77
N GLU A 43 -2.78 -16.46 2.07
CA GLU A 43 -2.93 -17.35 0.92
C GLU A 43 -2.05 -16.91 -0.26
N LEU A 44 -1.95 -15.62 -0.51
CA LEU A 44 -1.02 -15.07 -1.51
C LEU A 44 0.43 -15.50 -1.20
N GLN A 45 0.85 -15.34 0.06
CA GLN A 45 2.17 -15.75 0.52
C GLN A 45 2.38 -17.26 0.34
N ASN A 46 1.45 -18.09 0.80
CA ASN A 46 1.52 -19.54 0.70
C ASN A 46 1.58 -20.02 -0.75
N TYR A 47 0.74 -19.45 -1.61
CA TYR A 47 0.72 -19.79 -3.02
C TYR A 47 2.07 -19.50 -3.70
N TRP A 48 2.59 -18.30 -3.48
CA TRP A 48 3.82 -17.87 -4.12
C TRP A 48 5.06 -18.59 -3.58
N THR A 49 5.13 -18.83 -2.27
CA THR A 49 6.24 -19.60 -1.68
C THR A 49 6.26 -21.06 -2.14
N THR A 50 5.08 -21.62 -2.43
CA THR A 50 4.94 -23.01 -2.89
C THR A 50 5.19 -23.15 -4.40
N ASN A 51 4.61 -22.26 -5.20
CA ASN A 51 4.56 -22.47 -6.65
C ASN A 51 5.52 -21.58 -7.44
N ASN A 52 6.00 -20.48 -6.87
CA ASN A 52 6.82 -19.49 -7.56
C ASN A 52 8.09 -19.12 -6.76
N ALA A 53 8.56 -20.00 -5.89
CA ALA A 53 9.75 -19.77 -5.06
C ALA A 53 11.00 -19.43 -5.87
N ALA A 54 11.13 -19.99 -7.09
CA ALA A 54 12.27 -19.76 -7.97
C ALA A 54 12.26 -18.40 -8.68
N VAL A 55 11.15 -17.65 -8.61
CA VAL A 55 11.07 -16.30 -9.20
C VAL A 55 11.83 -15.33 -8.31
N SER A 56 12.94 -14.78 -8.81
CA SER A 56 13.73 -13.77 -8.11
C SER A 56 12.92 -12.47 -8.01
N ARG A 57 12.77 -11.95 -6.81
CA ARG A 57 11.95 -10.76 -6.52
C ARG A 57 12.26 -10.20 -5.13
N ASP A 58 11.93 -8.95 -4.93
CA ASP A 58 11.90 -8.32 -3.60
C ASP A 58 10.51 -8.39 -2.99
N LEU A 59 9.47 -8.15 -3.80
CA LEU A 59 8.06 -8.10 -3.37
C LEU A 59 7.16 -8.91 -4.32
N VAL A 60 6.02 -9.34 -3.80
CA VAL A 60 4.87 -9.84 -4.57
C VAL A 60 3.67 -8.95 -4.27
N HIS A 61 3.04 -8.42 -5.30
CA HIS A 61 1.88 -7.56 -5.14
C HIS A 61 0.71 -8.07 -5.99
N LEU A 62 -0.37 -8.49 -5.33
CA LEU A 62 -1.60 -8.91 -6.01
C LEU A 62 -2.46 -7.68 -6.33
N LEU A 63 -2.83 -7.55 -7.58
CA LEU A 63 -3.77 -6.54 -8.07
C LEU A 63 -5.12 -7.20 -8.35
N THR A 64 -6.18 -6.71 -7.70
CA THR A 64 -7.52 -7.29 -7.88
C THR A 64 -8.60 -6.22 -7.92
N LYS A 65 -9.63 -6.48 -8.75
CA LYS A 65 -10.86 -5.66 -8.80
C LYS A 65 -11.92 -6.08 -7.77
N ARG A 66 -11.65 -7.05 -6.93
CA ARG A 66 -12.60 -7.47 -5.90
C ARG A 66 -12.91 -6.31 -4.97
N THR A 67 -14.19 -6.15 -4.66
CA THR A 67 -14.72 -5.14 -3.73
C THR A 67 -15.16 -5.74 -2.40
N ASN A 68 -15.00 -7.05 -2.25
CA ASN A 68 -15.46 -7.82 -1.09
C ASN A 68 -14.31 -8.39 -0.25
N THR A 69 -13.13 -7.79 -0.31
CA THR A 69 -11.93 -8.24 0.43
C THR A 69 -11.92 -7.82 1.90
N GLY A 70 -12.78 -6.87 2.28
CA GLY A 70 -12.83 -6.30 3.64
C GLY A 70 -11.90 -5.11 3.84
N THR A 71 -11.06 -4.77 2.86
CA THR A 71 -10.16 -3.60 2.87
C THR A 71 -9.84 -3.16 1.45
N GLY A 72 -9.31 -1.95 1.30
CA GLY A 72 -8.75 -1.45 0.03
C GLY A 72 -7.44 -2.10 -0.36
N GLY A 73 -6.65 -2.49 0.61
CA GLY A 73 -5.40 -3.20 0.46
C GLY A 73 -4.87 -3.66 1.80
N ILE A 74 -3.84 -4.45 1.79
CA ILE A 74 -3.08 -4.87 2.96
C ILE A 74 -1.70 -5.37 2.55
N ALA A 75 -0.68 -5.08 3.34
CA ALA A 75 0.67 -5.55 3.11
C ALA A 75 1.36 -5.88 4.44
N TYR A 76 2.38 -6.72 4.39
CA TYR A 76 3.28 -6.88 5.54
C TYR A 76 4.18 -5.66 5.66
N LEU A 77 4.46 -5.25 6.89
CA LEU A 77 5.27 -4.07 7.20
C LEU A 77 6.75 -4.43 7.32
N ASP A 78 7.64 -3.55 6.78
CA ASP A 78 9.11 -3.67 6.94
C ASP A 78 9.68 -5.00 6.42
N VAL A 79 9.34 -5.36 5.21
CA VAL A 79 9.64 -6.69 4.63
C VAL A 79 10.43 -6.62 3.32
N LEU A 80 10.92 -5.45 2.93
CA LEU A 80 11.78 -5.32 1.76
C LEU A 80 13.02 -6.22 1.94
N CYS A 81 13.36 -6.94 0.88
CA CYS A 81 14.43 -7.95 0.88
C CYS A 81 14.17 -9.18 1.78
N SER A 82 12.94 -9.35 2.28
CA SER A 82 12.51 -10.53 3.02
C SER A 82 11.66 -11.44 2.12
N ASN A 83 12.31 -12.31 1.36
CA ASN A 83 11.64 -13.16 0.36
C ASN A 83 10.47 -14.00 0.90
N GLY A 84 10.47 -14.29 2.19
CA GLY A 84 9.38 -15.02 2.85
C GLY A 84 8.19 -14.15 3.25
N TRP A 85 8.35 -12.81 3.31
CA TRP A 85 7.36 -11.88 3.85
C TRP A 85 7.02 -10.70 2.94
N GLY A 86 7.72 -10.51 1.85
CA GLY A 86 7.54 -9.41 0.91
C GLY A 86 6.24 -9.50 0.11
N TYR A 87 5.07 -9.43 0.78
CA TYR A 87 3.76 -9.59 0.16
C TYR A 87 2.82 -8.45 0.51
N GLY A 88 1.97 -8.10 -0.46
CA GLY A 88 0.89 -7.15 -0.32
C GLY A 88 -0.16 -7.34 -1.41
N PHE A 89 -1.35 -6.79 -1.23
CA PHE A 89 -2.32 -6.69 -2.30
C PHE A 89 -3.08 -5.37 -2.28
N SER A 90 -3.57 -4.97 -3.45
CA SER A 90 -4.48 -3.85 -3.65
C SER A 90 -5.77 -4.34 -4.27
N SER A 91 -6.90 -3.92 -3.72
CA SER A 91 -8.25 -4.31 -4.15
C SER A 91 -9.10 -3.09 -4.54
N ASN A 92 -10.33 -3.34 -4.90
CA ASN A 92 -11.25 -2.31 -5.41
C ASN A 92 -10.72 -1.57 -6.64
N LEU A 93 -9.76 -2.17 -7.36
CA LEU A 93 -9.19 -1.55 -8.54
C LEU A 93 -10.26 -1.37 -9.62
N ASP A 94 -10.22 -0.26 -10.30
CA ASP A 94 -11.14 0.07 -11.39
C ASP A 94 -10.45 0.05 -12.76
N ASN A 95 -11.12 0.60 -13.78
CA ASN A 95 -10.57 0.73 -15.13
C ASN A 95 -9.94 2.11 -15.37
N ASP A 96 -9.78 2.93 -14.34
CA ASP A 96 -9.17 4.23 -14.53
C ASP A 96 -7.67 4.06 -14.81
N THR A 97 -7.30 4.49 -16.01
CA THR A 97 -5.92 4.52 -16.49
C THR A 97 -5.44 5.95 -16.73
N ASN A 98 -6.23 6.93 -16.32
CA ASN A 98 -5.91 8.33 -16.51
C ASN A 98 -4.91 8.80 -15.46
N PHE A 99 -3.67 8.77 -15.82
CA PHE A 99 -2.62 9.47 -15.08
C PHE A 99 -1.69 10.19 -16.05
N SER A 100 -1.24 11.36 -15.67
CA SER A 100 -0.32 12.19 -16.46
C SER A 100 1.10 12.09 -15.91
N PHE A 101 2.08 12.14 -16.78
CA PHE A 101 3.48 12.30 -16.42
C PHE A 101 3.93 13.75 -16.68
N PRO A 102 4.88 14.28 -15.89
CA PRO A 102 5.61 13.67 -14.76
C PRO A 102 4.84 13.72 -13.43
N ASN A 103 3.70 14.39 -13.37
CA ASN A 103 2.91 14.55 -12.15
C ASN A 103 1.62 13.73 -12.26
N PRO A 104 1.59 12.51 -11.71
CA PRO A 104 0.40 11.68 -11.77
C PRO A 104 -0.75 12.33 -11.00
N SER A 105 -1.93 12.31 -11.61
CA SER A 105 -3.16 12.67 -10.92
C SER A 105 -3.56 11.56 -9.95
N TYR A 106 -4.22 11.93 -8.83
CA TYR A 106 -4.78 10.94 -7.94
C TYR A 106 -5.75 10.02 -8.67
N THR A 107 -5.52 8.73 -8.54
CA THR A 107 -6.48 7.66 -8.83
C THR A 107 -6.44 6.66 -7.69
N TRP A 108 -7.57 5.97 -7.45
CA TRP A 108 -7.57 4.91 -6.43
C TRP A 108 -6.49 3.86 -6.70
N ASN A 109 -6.38 3.42 -7.94
CA ASN A 109 -5.40 2.40 -8.34
C ASN A 109 -3.96 2.80 -7.99
N LEU A 110 -3.61 4.04 -8.28
CA LEU A 110 -2.26 4.55 -8.03
C LEU A 110 -2.00 4.70 -6.54
N ASN A 111 -2.97 5.29 -5.82
CA ASN A 111 -2.86 5.51 -4.38
C ASN A 111 -2.71 4.19 -3.62
N VAL A 112 -3.64 3.25 -3.80
CA VAL A 112 -3.62 2.01 -3.02
C VAL A 112 -2.40 1.15 -3.32
N CYS A 113 -1.94 1.08 -4.57
CA CYS A 113 -0.73 0.33 -4.90
C CYS A 113 0.51 0.96 -4.27
N SER A 114 0.63 2.28 -4.31
CA SER A 114 1.75 2.99 -3.67
C SER A 114 1.69 2.85 -2.15
N HIS A 115 0.50 2.94 -1.55
CA HIS A 115 0.28 2.79 -0.12
C HIS A 115 0.75 1.42 0.40
N GLU A 116 0.30 0.34 -0.20
CA GLU A 116 0.64 -1.01 0.25
C GLU A 116 2.14 -1.35 0.02
N ILE A 117 2.74 -0.85 -1.06
CA ILE A 117 4.19 -0.96 -1.24
C ILE A 117 4.92 -0.12 -0.18
N GLY A 118 4.36 1.02 0.21
CA GLY A 118 4.86 1.84 1.32
C GLY A 118 4.99 1.04 2.62
N HIS A 119 3.99 0.24 2.97
CA HIS A 119 4.08 -0.66 4.12
C HIS A 119 5.22 -1.68 3.96
N ASN A 120 5.36 -2.30 2.79
CA ASN A 120 6.45 -3.25 2.56
C ASN A 120 7.85 -2.64 2.78
N ILE A 121 8.04 -1.34 2.52
CA ILE A 121 9.29 -0.62 2.76
C ILE A 121 9.36 0.10 4.11
N LYS A 122 8.49 -0.25 5.06
CA LYS A 122 8.45 0.24 6.45
C LYS A 122 7.67 1.54 6.69
N SER A 123 6.92 2.07 5.76
CA SER A 123 6.11 3.25 6.06
C SER A 123 4.86 2.85 6.85
N GLU A 124 4.70 3.44 8.02
CA GLU A 124 3.47 3.38 8.81
C GLU A 124 2.42 4.36 8.28
N HIS A 125 1.19 4.24 8.71
CA HIS A 125 0.17 5.24 8.43
C HIS A 125 0.54 6.59 9.05
N THR A 126 0.16 7.67 8.40
CA THR A 126 0.41 9.03 8.91
C THR A 126 -0.29 9.33 10.25
N HIS A 127 -1.38 8.62 10.55
CA HIS A 127 -2.11 8.69 11.84
C HIS A 127 -1.61 7.70 12.91
N TRP A 128 -0.45 7.07 12.69
CA TRP A 128 0.20 6.23 13.70
C TRP A 128 0.95 7.07 14.75
N CYS A 129 0.70 6.81 16.02
CA CYS A 129 1.27 7.59 17.14
C CYS A 129 2.78 7.43 17.34
N GLY A 130 3.40 6.43 16.72
CA GLY A 130 4.83 6.18 16.86
C GLY A 130 5.74 7.20 16.18
N TRP A 131 5.22 8.07 15.32
CA TRP A 131 6.01 9.11 14.66
C TRP A 131 6.72 10.06 15.64
N ALA A 132 6.17 10.24 16.85
CA ALA A 132 6.81 11.04 17.91
C ALA A 132 8.17 10.47 18.37
N ALA A 133 8.33 9.16 18.30
CA ALA A 133 9.53 8.45 18.75
C ALA A 133 10.42 7.99 17.59
N ASP A 134 10.06 8.31 16.35
CA ASP A 134 10.85 7.92 15.18
C ASP A 134 12.21 8.66 15.22
N PRO A 135 13.34 7.93 15.19
CA PRO A 135 14.65 8.54 15.32
C PRO A 135 15.08 9.36 14.08
N LEU A 136 14.45 9.12 12.94
CA LEU A 136 14.79 9.79 11.67
C LEU A 136 13.91 11.01 11.44
N ILE A 137 12.63 10.93 11.82
CA ILE A 137 11.62 11.96 11.57
C ILE A 137 10.78 12.14 12.84
N PRO A 138 11.34 12.68 13.94
CA PRO A 138 10.60 12.85 15.18
C PRO A 138 9.49 13.90 14.99
N PHE A 139 8.24 13.47 14.96
CA PHE A 139 7.08 14.36 14.85
C PHE A 139 6.49 14.60 16.24
N ALA A 140 6.73 15.77 16.79
CA ALA A 140 6.41 16.09 18.19
C ALA A 140 4.91 15.98 18.54
N GLY A 141 4.04 16.04 17.54
CA GLY A 141 2.59 15.88 17.73
C GLY A 141 2.14 14.42 17.88
N GLY A 142 2.99 13.45 17.60
CA GLY A 142 2.67 12.02 17.70
C GLY A 142 2.14 11.42 16.40
N VAL A 143 1.34 12.14 15.63
CA VAL A 143 0.81 11.75 14.32
C VAL A 143 1.08 12.85 13.30
N ILE A 144 1.25 12.47 12.04
CA ILE A 144 1.46 13.42 10.93
C ILE A 144 0.12 14.04 10.55
N ASP A 145 -0.95 13.25 10.50
CA ASP A 145 -2.32 13.70 10.33
C ASP A 145 -3.30 12.87 11.17
N ASN A 146 -4.54 13.33 11.24
CA ASN A 146 -5.66 12.64 11.87
C ASN A 146 -6.91 12.67 11.00
N CYS A 147 -6.76 12.41 9.71
CA CYS A 147 -7.90 12.26 8.80
C CYS A 147 -8.87 11.14 9.24
N VAL A 148 -8.37 10.21 10.03
CA VAL A 148 -9.11 9.17 10.77
C VAL A 148 -8.61 9.12 12.21
N ASP A 149 -9.25 8.29 13.05
CA ASP A 149 -8.81 8.07 14.42
C ASP A 149 -7.35 7.60 14.47
N VAL A 150 -6.61 8.13 15.44
CA VAL A 150 -5.19 7.82 15.60
C VAL A 150 -4.96 6.34 15.96
N GLN A 151 -3.92 5.76 15.42
CA GLN A 151 -3.45 4.42 15.77
C GLN A 151 -2.49 4.47 16.95
N GLY A 152 -2.98 4.12 18.13
CA GLY A 152 -2.23 4.19 19.38
C GLY A 152 -2.81 5.24 20.35
N SER A 153 -1.95 5.79 21.21
CA SER A 153 -2.35 6.78 22.22
C SER A 153 -1.43 8.00 22.17
N CYS A 154 -1.90 9.04 21.53
CA CYS A 154 -1.20 10.32 21.42
C CYS A 154 -2.22 11.45 21.20
N PRO A 155 -1.85 12.73 21.42
CA PRO A 155 -2.70 13.86 21.07
C PRO A 155 -3.00 13.88 19.57
N ASN A 156 -4.26 14.21 19.22
CA ASN A 156 -4.63 14.42 17.83
C ASN A 156 -4.07 15.75 17.32
N ASN A 157 -3.45 15.71 16.16
CA ASN A 157 -3.08 16.91 15.43
C ASN A 157 -4.29 17.47 14.66
N PRO A 158 -4.28 18.74 14.27
CA PRO A 158 -5.28 19.28 13.36
C PRO A 158 -5.32 18.50 12.04
N LEU A 159 -6.49 18.42 11.44
CA LEU A 159 -6.63 17.83 10.10
C LEU A 159 -5.79 18.61 9.10
N PRO A 160 -5.02 17.92 8.28
CA PRO A 160 -4.31 18.55 7.17
C PRO A 160 -5.31 18.98 6.10
N GLN A 161 -4.92 19.94 5.28
CA GLN A 161 -5.73 20.32 4.11
C GLN A 161 -5.65 19.28 3.00
N ILE A 162 -4.53 18.59 2.89
CA ILE A 162 -4.25 17.58 1.88
C ILE A 162 -3.43 16.48 2.55
N GLY A 163 -3.79 15.23 2.31
CA GLY A 163 -3.05 14.07 2.81
C GLY A 163 -1.95 13.59 1.88
N THR A 164 -1.16 12.65 2.36
CA THR A 164 -0.14 11.93 1.60
C THR A 164 -0.61 10.52 1.24
N ILE A 165 0.19 9.77 0.47
CA ILE A 165 -0.10 8.39 0.07
C ILE A 165 -0.39 7.49 1.29
N MET A 166 0.37 7.67 2.39
CA MET A 166 0.20 6.84 3.59
C MET A 166 -0.92 7.34 4.52
N SER A 167 -1.69 8.35 4.10
CA SER A 167 -2.83 8.87 4.85
C SER A 167 -4.16 8.26 4.40
N TYR A 168 -5.17 8.39 5.25
CA TYR A 168 -6.55 8.09 4.89
C TYR A 168 -7.35 9.35 4.53
N CYS A 169 -6.67 10.43 4.19
CA CYS A 169 -7.30 11.71 3.84
C CYS A 169 -8.15 11.64 2.56
N HIS A 170 -8.00 10.60 1.75
CA HIS A 170 -8.92 10.32 0.63
C HIS A 170 -10.37 10.12 1.09
N THR A 171 -10.60 9.84 2.38
CA THR A 171 -11.94 9.74 2.97
C THR A 171 -12.49 11.09 3.43
N THR A 172 -11.71 12.15 3.34
CA THR A 172 -12.08 13.53 3.72
C THR A 172 -12.19 14.43 2.49
N SER A 173 -12.71 15.64 2.69
CA SER A 173 -12.83 16.64 1.63
C SER A 173 -11.47 17.19 1.13
N GLY A 174 -10.41 17.04 1.92
CA GLY A 174 -9.05 17.48 1.54
C GLY A 174 -8.40 16.58 0.49
N GLY A 175 -8.75 15.29 0.51
CA GLY A 175 -8.18 14.32 -0.42
C GLY A 175 -6.69 14.04 -0.21
N ILE A 176 -6.07 13.45 -1.20
CA ILE A 176 -4.64 13.12 -1.24
C ILE A 176 -3.97 13.82 -2.41
N LEU A 177 -2.79 14.37 -2.17
CA LEU A 177 -1.87 14.83 -3.21
C LEU A 177 -0.87 13.69 -3.53
N LEU A 178 -0.69 13.42 -4.81
CA LEU A 178 0.31 12.48 -5.33
C LEU A 178 1.48 13.24 -5.95
#